data_1f48355c856659b8f8b356de7b81f578
#
_entry.id   1f48355c856659b8f8b356de7b81f578
#
_cell.length_a   1.000
_cell.length_b   1.000
_cell.length_c   1.000
_cell.angle_alpha   90.00
_cell.angle_beta   90.00
_cell.angle_gamma   90.00
#
_symmetry.space_group_name_H-M   'P 1'
#
loop_
_entity.id
_entity.type
_entity.pdbx_description
1 polymer ?
#
loop_
_entity_poly.entity_id
_entity_poly.type
_entity_poly.pdbx_seq_one_letter_code
_entity_poly.pdbx_strand_id
1 'polypeptide(L)'
;MQLPYSEELNIEYLGRLFDNTTECYKFFWFKAIVTKVTAGKYELTYEELVDEMIADAYFMVTEYHLNLGPKDALEGIVNLIRIKNPALKSCEKQSVIIDFLKNTQDKEIISKKRALTYNVPYRLQSPFMENVKGKEWNVGESRLIAKINQENRLIYYFEALNGLSTKIIVQSDWAQYIIKNQEIIKGWLEYKMITYIQKRNPSVPGIADKLYPPYERNLERVKKYWRLILSLEPVHEIYGDNILTENDLSIDHFVPWSYVAHDEMWNLNPTTKSINSSKSNNLPDWNTYFEKLVRQEYQSYQMLWKYDAVHKEFDKCAKEHINNDDIRYRIYRKGLEFTEFAGELETIILPVYQSAKNCGFTNWKYQNVR
;
A
#
# COMPACT_ATOMS: atom_id res chain seq x y z
N MET A 1 -6.63 20.37 7.74
CA MET A 1 -5.42 20.92 7.10
C MET A 1 -5.88 22.00 6.12
N GLN A 2 -5.34 23.20 6.23
CA GLN A 2 -5.70 24.35 5.38
C GLN A 2 -4.61 24.56 4.33
N LEU A 3 -5.01 24.70 3.06
CA LEU A 3 -4.09 24.97 1.97
C LEU A 3 -3.60 26.44 2.05
N PRO A 4 -2.38 26.75 1.57
CA PRO A 4 -1.85 28.11 1.57
C PRO A 4 -2.75 29.10 0.84
N TYR A 5 -2.91 30.29 1.38
CA TYR A 5 -3.72 31.36 0.79
C TYR A 5 -3.12 31.88 -0.53
N SER A 6 -3.98 32.31 -1.43
CA SER A 6 -3.63 33.07 -2.65
C SER A 6 -4.67 34.18 -2.84
N GLU A 7 -4.23 35.36 -3.24
CA GLU A 7 -5.12 36.48 -3.61
C GLU A 7 -5.76 36.27 -4.99
N GLU A 8 -5.07 35.56 -5.87
CA GLU A 8 -5.44 35.40 -7.28
C GLU A 8 -6.32 34.17 -7.53
N LEU A 9 -6.17 33.14 -6.68
CA LEU A 9 -6.80 31.83 -6.87
C LEU A 9 -7.83 31.52 -5.78
N ASN A 10 -8.93 30.89 -6.16
CA ASN A 10 -9.91 30.43 -5.19
C ASN A 10 -9.49 29.11 -4.55
N ILE A 11 -8.67 29.21 -3.50
CA ILE A 11 -8.12 28.05 -2.77
C ILE A 11 -9.21 27.27 -2.02
N GLU A 12 -10.32 27.90 -1.66
CA GLU A 12 -11.46 27.21 -1.05
C GLU A 12 -11.99 26.12 -1.98
N TYR A 13 -12.13 26.41 -3.29
CA TYR A 13 -12.59 25.41 -4.27
C TYR A 13 -11.60 24.28 -4.46
N LEU A 14 -10.28 24.58 -4.44
CA LEU A 14 -9.25 23.54 -4.40
C LEU A 14 -9.42 22.64 -3.18
N GLY A 15 -9.62 23.23 -2.00
CA GLY A 15 -9.84 22.50 -0.75
C GLY A 15 -11.02 21.53 -0.78
N ARG A 16 -12.03 21.81 -1.64
CA ARG A 16 -13.28 21.05 -1.78
C ARG A 16 -13.26 19.98 -2.89
N LEU A 17 -12.15 19.78 -3.60
CA LEU A 17 -12.04 18.80 -4.71
C LEU A 17 -12.53 17.40 -4.31
N PHE A 18 -12.30 17.02 -3.06
CA PHE A 18 -12.55 15.67 -2.55
C PHE A 18 -13.78 15.56 -1.61
N ASP A 19 -14.56 16.62 -1.42
CA ASP A 19 -15.73 16.60 -0.52
C ASP A 19 -16.79 15.59 -0.99
N ASN A 20 -16.96 15.45 -2.30
CA ASN A 20 -17.88 14.49 -2.93
C ASN A 20 -17.10 13.43 -3.70
N THR A 21 -16.55 12.43 -2.98
CA THR A 21 -15.75 11.35 -3.56
C THR A 21 -16.42 10.01 -3.29
N THR A 22 -16.97 9.40 -4.35
CA THR A 22 -17.57 8.06 -4.31
C THR A 22 -16.50 6.99 -4.52
N GLU A 23 -15.61 7.21 -5.51
CA GLU A 23 -14.52 6.34 -5.88
C GLU A 23 -13.17 7.08 -5.83
N CYS A 24 -12.06 6.36 -5.86
CA CYS A 24 -10.72 6.94 -5.65
C CYS A 24 -10.20 7.85 -6.77
N TYR A 25 -10.81 7.86 -7.94
CA TYR A 25 -10.27 8.47 -9.18
C TYR A 25 -9.79 9.91 -9.04
N LYS A 26 -10.53 10.76 -8.29
CA LYS A 26 -10.19 12.16 -8.11
C LYS A 26 -8.82 12.34 -7.45
N PHE A 27 -8.48 11.48 -6.49
CA PHE A 27 -7.18 11.54 -5.81
C PHE A 27 -6.05 11.21 -6.78
N PHE A 28 -6.16 10.10 -7.50
CA PHE A 28 -5.13 9.66 -8.43
C PHE A 28 -4.98 10.60 -9.63
N TRP A 29 -6.08 11.11 -10.17
CA TRP A 29 -6.06 12.08 -11.26
C TRP A 29 -5.37 13.38 -10.85
N PHE A 30 -5.73 13.93 -9.69
CA PHE A 30 -5.10 15.15 -9.19
C PHE A 30 -3.64 14.92 -8.82
N LYS A 31 -3.29 13.76 -8.24
CA LYS A 31 -1.92 13.36 -7.96
C LYS A 31 -1.08 13.32 -9.25
N ALA A 32 -1.60 12.71 -10.32
CA ALA A 32 -0.93 12.67 -11.61
C ALA A 32 -0.68 14.08 -12.18
N ILE A 33 -1.66 15.00 -12.07
CA ILE A 33 -1.48 16.40 -12.46
C ILE A 33 -0.37 17.06 -11.63
N VAL A 34 -0.41 16.95 -10.31
CA VAL A 34 0.62 17.53 -9.42
C VAL A 34 2.00 16.98 -9.77
N THR A 35 2.14 15.67 -10.00
CA THR A 35 3.39 15.03 -10.41
C THR A 35 3.93 15.61 -11.71
N LYS A 36 3.10 15.75 -12.75
CA LYS A 36 3.52 16.30 -14.05
C LYS A 36 3.87 17.79 -13.96
N VAL A 37 3.04 18.56 -13.27
CA VAL A 37 3.27 20.02 -13.09
C VAL A 37 4.58 20.29 -12.34
N THR A 38 4.85 19.54 -11.27
CA THR A 38 6.11 19.68 -10.53
C THR A 38 7.34 19.23 -11.32
N ALA A 39 7.15 18.38 -12.34
CA ALA A 39 8.18 18.03 -13.33
C ALA A 39 8.28 19.03 -14.51
N GLY A 40 7.55 20.16 -14.46
CA GLY A 40 7.61 21.22 -15.47
C GLY A 40 6.74 20.96 -16.70
N LYS A 41 5.78 20.04 -16.64
CA LYS A 41 4.90 19.73 -17.77
C LYS A 41 3.48 20.25 -17.50
N TYR A 42 2.95 21.08 -18.38
CA TYR A 42 1.64 21.75 -18.22
C TYR A 42 0.60 21.33 -19.26
N GLU A 43 1.02 20.82 -20.42
CA GLU A 43 0.18 20.17 -21.41
C GLU A 43 0.23 18.65 -21.19
N LEU A 44 -0.90 18.05 -20.85
CA LEU A 44 -0.98 16.68 -20.41
C LEU A 44 -2.04 15.93 -21.22
N THR A 45 -1.72 14.73 -21.68
CA THR A 45 -2.73 13.86 -22.31
C THR A 45 -3.48 13.03 -21.28
N TYR A 46 -4.70 12.60 -21.62
CA TYR A 46 -5.43 11.65 -20.79
C TYR A 46 -4.65 10.35 -20.60
N GLU A 47 -3.96 9.90 -21.64
CA GLU A 47 -3.14 8.69 -21.56
C GLU A 47 -2.05 8.80 -20.50
N GLU A 48 -1.29 9.89 -20.52
CA GLU A 48 -0.24 10.13 -19.51
C GLU A 48 -0.78 10.17 -18.09
N LEU A 49 -1.95 10.79 -17.89
CA LEU A 49 -2.56 10.89 -16.56
C LEU A 49 -3.10 9.54 -16.10
N VAL A 50 -3.73 8.78 -16.98
CA VAL A 50 -4.25 7.43 -16.68
C VAL A 50 -3.09 6.46 -16.38
N ASP A 51 -2.00 6.54 -17.13
CA ASP A 51 -0.82 5.69 -16.90
C ASP A 51 -0.18 5.97 -15.53
N GLU A 52 -0.09 7.26 -15.14
CA GLU A 52 0.32 7.64 -13.77
C GLU A 52 -0.63 7.09 -12.71
N MET A 53 -1.96 7.23 -12.91
CA MET A 53 -2.95 6.70 -11.97
C MET A 53 -2.79 5.19 -11.74
N ILE A 54 -2.62 4.43 -12.82
CA ILE A 54 -2.46 2.98 -12.76
C ILE A 54 -1.15 2.62 -12.06
N ALA A 55 -0.05 3.29 -12.42
CA ALA A 55 1.26 3.05 -11.82
C ALA A 55 1.28 3.38 -10.31
N ASP A 56 0.64 4.47 -9.91
CA ASP A 56 0.48 4.86 -8.50
C ASP A 56 -0.35 3.85 -7.69
N ALA A 57 -1.40 3.28 -8.29
CA ALA A 57 -2.27 2.32 -7.62
C ALA A 57 -1.69 0.89 -7.62
N TYR A 58 -0.72 0.60 -8.50
CA TYR A 58 -0.27 -0.76 -8.79
C TYR A 58 0.21 -1.49 -7.55
N PHE A 59 1.14 -0.90 -6.80
CA PHE A 59 1.73 -1.54 -5.62
C PHE A 59 0.69 -1.78 -4.52
N MET A 60 -0.09 -0.77 -4.17
CA MET A 60 -1.07 -0.87 -3.07
C MET A 60 -2.18 -1.89 -3.36
N VAL A 61 -2.56 -2.08 -4.62
CA VAL A 61 -3.57 -3.07 -5.02
C VAL A 61 -2.96 -4.48 -5.13
N THR A 62 -1.79 -4.60 -5.77
CA THR A 62 -1.20 -5.92 -6.05
C THR A 62 -0.50 -6.54 -4.85
N GLU A 63 0.08 -5.74 -3.97
CA GLU A 63 0.86 -6.18 -2.81
C GLU A 63 0.06 -6.13 -1.52
N TYR A 64 -0.63 -5.02 -1.26
CA TYR A 64 -1.38 -4.83 -0.03
C TYR A 64 -2.86 -5.22 -0.14
N HIS A 65 -3.33 -5.58 -1.33
CA HIS A 65 -4.73 -5.93 -1.61
C HIS A 65 -5.73 -4.88 -1.13
N LEU A 66 -5.36 -3.59 -1.24
CA LEU A 66 -6.25 -2.51 -0.81
C LEU A 66 -7.42 -2.37 -1.77
N ASN A 67 -8.62 -2.26 -1.18
CA ASN A 67 -9.84 -1.92 -1.89
C ASN A 67 -9.89 -0.41 -2.12
N LEU A 68 -10.02 0.00 -3.38
CA LEU A 68 -10.09 1.41 -3.78
C LEU A 68 -11.52 1.95 -3.88
N GLY A 69 -12.51 1.06 -3.85
CA GLY A 69 -13.93 1.40 -3.92
C GLY A 69 -14.78 0.23 -4.40
N PRO A 70 -16.10 0.23 -4.14
CA PRO A 70 -16.96 -0.94 -4.39
C PRO A 70 -17.15 -1.28 -5.87
N LYS A 71 -16.91 -0.33 -6.77
CA LYS A 71 -16.98 -0.50 -8.25
C LYS A 71 -15.81 0.20 -8.93
N ASP A 72 -14.66 0.17 -8.28
CA ASP A 72 -13.51 0.92 -8.73
C ASP A 72 -12.87 0.28 -9.97
N ALA A 73 -12.89 1.00 -11.11
CA ALA A 73 -12.31 0.51 -12.35
C ALA A 73 -10.78 0.61 -12.35
N LEU A 74 -10.18 1.45 -11.50
CA LEU A 74 -8.72 1.54 -11.35
C LEU A 74 -8.17 0.29 -10.67
N GLU A 75 -8.82 -0.18 -9.60
CA GLU A 75 -8.51 -1.48 -9.00
C GLU A 75 -8.70 -2.61 -10.00
N GLY A 76 -9.80 -2.56 -10.77
CA GLY A 76 -10.12 -3.57 -11.79
C GLY A 76 -9.08 -3.67 -12.91
N ILE A 77 -8.55 -2.55 -13.41
CA ILE A 77 -7.50 -2.58 -14.44
C ILE A 77 -6.15 -3.03 -13.89
N VAL A 78 -5.80 -2.63 -12.67
CA VAL A 78 -4.56 -3.10 -12.00
C VAL A 78 -4.58 -4.61 -11.84
N ASN A 79 -5.67 -5.18 -11.35
CA ASN A 79 -5.83 -6.63 -11.21
C ASN A 79 -5.81 -7.36 -12.56
N LEU A 80 -6.40 -6.78 -13.61
CA LEU A 80 -6.33 -7.32 -14.96
C LEU A 80 -4.89 -7.38 -15.48
N ILE A 81 -4.12 -6.30 -15.29
CA ILE A 81 -2.70 -6.23 -15.70
C ILE A 81 -1.89 -7.30 -14.97
N ARG A 82 -2.07 -7.45 -13.66
CA ARG A 82 -1.41 -8.48 -12.86
C ARG A 82 -1.68 -9.90 -13.38
N ILE A 83 -2.94 -10.20 -13.72
CA ILE A 83 -3.33 -11.53 -14.22
C ILE A 83 -2.72 -11.80 -15.60
N LYS A 84 -2.78 -10.82 -16.51
CA LYS A 84 -2.29 -10.97 -17.89
C LYS A 84 -0.77 -10.92 -18.01
N ASN A 85 -0.10 -10.27 -17.06
CA ASN A 85 1.35 -10.03 -17.08
C ASN A 85 2.00 -10.39 -15.75
N PRO A 86 2.05 -11.68 -15.39
CA PRO A 86 2.61 -12.11 -14.10
C PRO A 86 4.12 -11.83 -13.96
N ALA A 87 4.81 -11.53 -15.07
CA ALA A 87 6.20 -11.09 -15.04
C ALA A 87 6.38 -9.67 -14.48
N LEU A 88 5.33 -8.82 -14.52
CA LEU A 88 5.35 -7.49 -13.93
C LEU A 88 5.12 -7.61 -12.42
N LYS A 89 6.20 -7.52 -11.64
CA LYS A 89 6.16 -7.70 -10.18
C LYS A 89 5.44 -6.55 -9.49
N SER A 90 4.86 -6.82 -8.33
CA SER A 90 4.20 -5.78 -7.51
C SER A 90 5.13 -4.62 -7.15
N CYS A 91 6.41 -4.94 -6.87
CA CYS A 91 7.43 -3.97 -6.46
C CYS A 91 8.20 -3.32 -7.64
N GLU A 92 7.67 -3.39 -8.86
CA GLU A 92 8.31 -2.73 -10.01
C GLU A 92 8.30 -1.20 -9.84
N LYS A 93 9.33 -0.56 -10.41
CA LYS A 93 9.38 0.90 -10.46
C LYS A 93 8.21 1.46 -11.27
N GLN A 94 7.65 2.58 -10.86
CA GLN A 94 6.57 3.25 -11.59
C GLN A 94 6.90 3.47 -13.08
N SER A 95 8.15 3.82 -13.39
CA SER A 95 8.60 4.00 -14.78
C SER A 95 8.45 2.75 -15.63
N VAL A 96 8.73 1.56 -15.07
CA VAL A 96 8.57 0.27 -15.79
C VAL A 96 7.09 -0.01 -16.06
N ILE A 97 6.22 0.27 -15.08
CA ILE A 97 4.77 0.10 -15.24
C ILE A 97 4.24 1.08 -16.31
N ILE A 98 4.65 2.33 -16.26
CA ILE A 98 4.27 3.35 -17.27
C ILE A 98 4.76 2.97 -18.67
N ASP A 99 5.99 2.49 -18.81
CA ASP A 99 6.53 2.04 -20.10
C ASP A 99 5.78 0.83 -20.64
N PHE A 100 5.40 -0.11 -19.77
CA PHE A 100 4.50 -1.22 -20.16
C PHE A 100 3.14 -0.70 -20.66
N LEU A 101 2.52 0.25 -19.96
CA LEU A 101 1.21 0.83 -20.32
C LEU A 101 1.23 1.60 -21.62
N LYS A 102 2.33 2.30 -21.94
CA LYS A 102 2.52 3.02 -23.21
C LYS A 102 2.69 2.08 -24.39
N ASN A 103 3.33 0.94 -24.19
CA ASN A 103 3.67 0.00 -25.26
C ASN A 103 2.65 -1.14 -25.42
N THR A 104 1.69 -1.27 -24.51
CA THR A 104 0.70 -2.36 -24.58
C THR A 104 -0.21 -2.26 -25.80
N GLN A 105 -0.40 -3.39 -26.48
CA GLN A 105 -1.36 -3.54 -27.59
C GLN A 105 -2.62 -4.32 -27.15
N ASP A 106 -2.73 -4.65 -25.86
CA ASP A 106 -3.89 -5.38 -25.34
C ASP A 106 -5.14 -4.50 -25.39
N LYS A 107 -6.10 -4.90 -26.24
CA LYS A 107 -7.34 -4.15 -26.49
C LYS A 107 -8.20 -3.99 -25.23
N GLU A 108 -8.15 -4.97 -24.30
CA GLU A 108 -8.94 -4.91 -23.08
C GLU A 108 -8.32 -3.89 -22.09
N ILE A 109 -6.99 -3.88 -21.95
CA ILE A 109 -6.28 -2.89 -21.13
C ILE A 109 -6.54 -1.49 -21.69
N ILE A 110 -6.40 -1.29 -23.02
CA ILE A 110 -6.66 0.00 -23.68
C ILE A 110 -8.12 0.45 -23.47
N SER A 111 -9.07 -0.45 -23.57
CA SER A 111 -10.50 -0.16 -23.33
C SER A 111 -10.75 0.29 -21.89
N LYS A 112 -10.12 -0.39 -20.91
CA LYS A 112 -10.24 -0.02 -19.49
C LYS A 112 -9.52 1.29 -19.18
N LYS A 113 -8.38 1.60 -19.80
CA LYS A 113 -7.74 2.93 -19.72
C LYS A 113 -8.71 4.02 -20.15
N ARG A 114 -9.42 3.84 -21.28
CA ARG A 114 -10.44 4.79 -21.75
C ARG A 114 -11.58 4.97 -20.74
N ALA A 115 -12.06 3.88 -20.14
CA ALA A 115 -13.14 3.95 -19.15
C ALA A 115 -12.80 4.84 -17.95
N LEU A 116 -11.53 4.94 -17.55
CA LEU A 116 -11.08 5.83 -16.49
C LEU A 116 -11.23 7.32 -16.85
N THR A 117 -11.36 7.68 -18.14
CA THR A 117 -11.49 9.07 -18.55
C THR A 117 -12.94 9.58 -18.66
N TYR A 118 -13.95 8.72 -18.51
CA TYR A 118 -15.36 9.11 -18.74
C TYR A 118 -15.91 10.16 -17.76
N ASN A 119 -15.39 10.22 -16.54
CA ASN A 119 -15.94 11.09 -15.52
C ASN A 119 -14.91 11.97 -14.82
N VAL A 120 -13.76 11.42 -14.41
CA VAL A 120 -12.85 12.10 -13.51
C VAL A 120 -12.27 13.39 -14.09
N PRO A 121 -11.92 13.48 -15.40
CA PRO A 121 -11.37 14.73 -15.95
C PRO A 121 -12.32 15.91 -15.76
N TYR A 122 -13.61 15.66 -15.88
CA TYR A 122 -14.65 16.69 -15.77
C TYR A 122 -15.07 16.93 -14.32
N ARG A 123 -15.30 15.84 -13.58
CA ARG A 123 -15.87 15.87 -12.22
C ARG A 123 -14.88 16.34 -11.15
N LEU A 124 -13.58 16.27 -11.39
CA LEU A 124 -12.59 16.77 -10.44
C LEU A 124 -12.83 18.25 -10.11
N GLN A 125 -12.99 19.06 -11.16
CA GLN A 125 -13.14 20.51 -11.03
C GLN A 125 -14.55 20.97 -10.68
N SER A 126 -15.45 20.04 -10.30
CA SER A 126 -16.86 20.41 -9.98
C SER A 126 -17.03 21.52 -8.95
N PRO A 127 -16.15 21.72 -7.95
CA PRO A 127 -16.29 22.88 -7.03
C PRO A 127 -16.12 24.24 -7.69
N PHE A 128 -15.42 24.31 -8.85
CA PHE A 128 -15.21 25.53 -9.61
C PHE A 128 -16.34 25.86 -10.59
N MET A 129 -17.28 24.93 -10.78
CA MET A 129 -18.32 25.01 -11.79
C MET A 129 -19.66 25.38 -11.18
N GLU A 130 -20.00 26.67 -11.22
CA GLU A 130 -21.28 27.13 -10.70
C GLU A 130 -22.45 26.85 -11.65
N ASN A 131 -22.15 26.79 -12.96
CA ASN A 131 -23.15 26.67 -14.04
C ASN A 131 -23.41 25.23 -14.49
N VAL A 132 -22.66 24.23 -14.04
CA VAL A 132 -22.84 22.81 -14.41
C VAL A 132 -23.47 22.05 -13.24
N LYS A 133 -24.78 21.90 -13.22
CA LYS A 133 -25.54 21.25 -12.13
C LYS A 133 -26.49 20.16 -12.64
N GLY A 134 -26.75 19.16 -11.81
CA GLY A 134 -27.77 18.16 -12.05
C GLY A 134 -27.63 17.41 -13.38
N LYS A 135 -28.66 17.52 -14.25
CA LYS A 135 -28.72 16.84 -15.56
C LYS A 135 -27.68 17.35 -16.58
N GLU A 136 -27.09 18.52 -16.34
CA GLU A 136 -26.09 19.10 -17.25
C GLU A 136 -24.80 18.29 -17.29
N TRP A 137 -24.54 17.48 -16.28
CA TRP A 137 -23.43 16.54 -16.26
C TRP A 137 -23.62 15.33 -17.21
N ASN A 138 -24.85 15.10 -17.67
CA ASN A 138 -25.20 13.93 -18.51
C ASN A 138 -25.30 14.26 -20.00
N VAL A 139 -24.73 15.40 -20.42
CA VAL A 139 -24.59 15.74 -21.84
C VAL A 139 -23.38 15.00 -22.43
N GLY A 140 -23.36 14.86 -23.79
CA GLY A 140 -22.20 14.25 -24.46
C GLY A 140 -20.89 14.99 -24.17
N GLU A 141 -19.78 14.25 -24.09
CA GLU A 141 -18.47 14.76 -23.62
C GLU A 141 -18.03 16.05 -24.35
N SER A 142 -18.18 16.14 -25.67
CA SER A 142 -17.80 17.35 -26.42
C SER A 142 -18.61 18.60 -26.00
N ARG A 143 -19.89 18.42 -25.68
CA ARG A 143 -20.72 19.53 -25.17
C ARG A 143 -20.36 19.89 -23.73
N LEU A 144 -20.01 18.89 -22.95
CA LEU A 144 -19.55 19.09 -21.57
C LEU A 144 -18.25 19.90 -21.53
N ILE A 145 -17.27 19.50 -22.37
CA ILE A 145 -16.00 20.24 -22.53
C ILE A 145 -16.26 21.69 -22.93
N ALA A 146 -17.13 21.93 -23.93
CA ALA A 146 -17.45 23.29 -24.37
C ALA A 146 -18.04 24.16 -23.26
N LYS A 147 -18.91 23.58 -22.40
CA LYS A 147 -19.45 24.28 -21.23
C LYS A 147 -18.38 24.53 -20.15
N ILE A 148 -17.58 23.53 -19.84
CA ILE A 148 -16.52 23.64 -18.82
C ILE A 148 -15.50 24.71 -19.23
N ASN A 149 -15.08 24.71 -20.49
CA ASN A 149 -14.12 25.71 -20.99
C ASN A 149 -14.64 27.16 -21.00
N GLN A 150 -15.93 27.38 -20.75
CA GLN A 150 -16.50 28.72 -20.56
C GLN A 150 -16.37 29.24 -19.12
N GLU A 151 -16.07 28.32 -18.17
CA GLU A 151 -15.86 28.72 -16.77
C GLU A 151 -14.50 29.41 -16.60
N ASN A 152 -14.47 30.37 -15.69
CA ASN A 152 -13.23 31.10 -15.39
C ASN A 152 -12.45 30.42 -14.25
N ARG A 153 -11.14 30.56 -14.26
CA ARG A 153 -10.25 30.20 -13.15
C ARG A 153 -10.22 28.71 -12.79
N LEU A 154 -10.47 27.83 -13.77
CA LEU A 154 -10.29 26.39 -13.62
C LEU A 154 -8.80 26.04 -13.41
N ILE A 155 -8.54 24.87 -12.82
CA ILE A 155 -7.17 24.34 -12.68
C ILE A 155 -6.60 24.05 -14.07
N TYR A 156 -7.41 23.47 -14.97
CA TYR A 156 -7.03 23.16 -16.35
C TYR A 156 -8.22 23.28 -17.29
N TYR A 157 -7.93 23.50 -18.55
CA TYR A 157 -8.87 23.51 -19.67
C TYR A 157 -8.62 22.34 -20.61
N PHE A 158 -9.62 22.00 -21.39
CA PHE A 158 -9.56 20.89 -22.34
C PHE A 158 -9.34 21.40 -23.76
N GLU A 159 -8.49 20.69 -24.51
CA GLU A 159 -8.48 20.76 -25.98
C GLU A 159 -9.61 19.92 -26.59
N ALA A 160 -9.62 19.81 -27.94
CA ALA A 160 -10.58 18.98 -28.64
C ALA A 160 -10.51 17.51 -28.21
N LEU A 161 -11.67 16.90 -28.01
CA LEU A 161 -11.78 15.50 -27.60
C LEU A 161 -11.18 14.57 -28.66
N ASN A 162 -10.21 13.74 -28.23
CA ASN A 162 -9.51 12.77 -29.08
C ASN A 162 -9.16 11.48 -28.28
N GLY A 163 -10.16 10.89 -27.60
CA GLY A 163 -9.96 9.69 -26.79
C GLY A 163 -8.85 9.87 -25.76
N LEU A 164 -7.92 8.91 -25.67
CA LEU A 164 -6.77 8.98 -24.76
C LEU A 164 -5.76 10.08 -25.13
N SER A 165 -5.75 10.55 -26.38
CA SER A 165 -4.90 11.64 -26.83
C SER A 165 -5.50 13.02 -26.55
N THR A 166 -6.68 13.11 -25.91
CA THR A 166 -7.25 14.38 -25.45
C THR A 166 -6.28 15.05 -24.51
N LYS A 167 -6.00 16.34 -24.76
CA LYS A 167 -5.10 17.13 -23.92
C LYS A 167 -5.88 17.98 -22.93
N ILE A 168 -5.29 18.19 -21.79
CA ILE A 168 -5.63 19.26 -20.85
C ILE A 168 -4.45 20.22 -20.75
N ILE A 169 -4.74 21.49 -20.53
CA ILE A 169 -3.75 22.56 -20.34
C ILE A 169 -3.93 23.11 -18.93
N VAL A 170 -2.94 22.89 -18.08
CA VAL A 170 -2.93 23.44 -16.72
C VAL A 170 -2.63 24.93 -16.78
N GLN A 171 -3.46 25.75 -16.13
CA GLN A 171 -3.27 27.20 -16.12
C GLN A 171 -1.98 27.61 -15.41
N SER A 172 -1.35 28.66 -15.92
CA SER A 172 -0.06 29.16 -15.41
C SER A 172 -0.10 29.49 -13.92
N ASP A 173 -1.16 30.16 -13.46
CA ASP A 173 -1.29 30.59 -12.06
C ASP A 173 -1.47 29.40 -11.12
N TRP A 174 -2.26 28.41 -11.55
CA TRP A 174 -2.39 27.14 -10.83
C TRP A 174 -1.10 26.31 -10.86
N ALA A 175 -0.39 26.28 -12.00
CA ALA A 175 0.89 25.58 -12.09
C ALA A 175 1.93 26.20 -11.14
N GLN A 176 2.05 27.53 -11.10
CA GLN A 176 2.93 28.24 -10.18
C GLN A 176 2.55 27.99 -8.71
N TYR A 177 1.25 28.04 -8.41
CA TYR A 177 0.76 27.76 -7.06
C TYR A 177 1.09 26.33 -6.62
N ILE A 178 0.88 25.32 -7.49
CA ILE A 178 1.21 23.92 -7.24
C ILE A 178 2.71 23.77 -7.00
N ILE A 179 3.57 24.33 -7.84
CA ILE A 179 5.02 24.24 -7.71
C ILE A 179 5.48 24.88 -6.40
N LYS A 180 5.03 26.11 -6.12
CA LYS A 180 5.40 26.86 -4.90
C LYS A 180 5.00 26.12 -3.61
N ASN A 181 3.86 25.44 -3.62
CA ASN A 181 3.27 24.80 -2.44
C ASN A 181 3.27 23.29 -2.52
N GLN A 182 4.15 22.68 -3.34
CA GLN A 182 4.07 21.25 -3.70
C GLN A 182 4.07 20.32 -2.49
N GLU A 183 4.89 20.56 -1.48
CA GLU A 183 4.99 19.70 -0.30
C GLU A 183 3.70 19.74 0.55
N ILE A 184 3.10 20.93 0.68
CA ILE A 184 1.83 21.07 1.41
C ILE A 184 0.68 20.43 0.64
N ILE A 185 0.64 20.61 -0.69
CA ILE A 185 -0.40 20.02 -1.56
C ILE A 185 -0.28 18.49 -1.57
N LYS A 186 0.94 17.94 -1.69
CA LYS A 186 1.17 16.49 -1.62
C LYS A 186 0.73 15.93 -0.27
N GLY A 187 1.15 16.52 0.84
CA GLY A 187 0.77 16.09 2.17
C GLY A 187 -0.75 16.19 2.43
N TRP A 188 -1.40 17.26 1.95
CA TRP A 188 -2.87 17.38 2.01
C TRP A 188 -3.58 16.29 1.20
N LEU A 189 -3.11 16.03 -0.03
CA LEU A 189 -3.64 14.99 -0.90
C LEU A 189 -3.49 13.60 -0.27
N GLU A 190 -2.30 13.28 0.23
CA GLU A 190 -2.03 12.02 0.92
C GLU A 190 -2.93 11.83 2.15
N TYR A 191 -3.08 12.86 2.98
CA TYR A 191 -4.00 12.81 4.11
C TYR A 191 -5.45 12.49 3.68
N LYS A 192 -5.92 13.13 2.60
CA LYS A 192 -7.26 12.86 2.05
C LYS A 192 -7.37 11.44 1.49
N MET A 193 -6.33 10.95 0.80
CA MET A 193 -6.25 9.57 0.31
C MET A 193 -6.25 8.54 1.44
N ILE A 194 -5.41 8.73 2.47
CA ILE A 194 -5.37 7.86 3.66
C ILE A 194 -6.75 7.77 4.30
N THR A 195 -7.39 8.92 4.52
CA THR A 195 -8.72 8.98 5.13
C THR A 195 -9.77 8.24 4.30
N TYR A 196 -9.72 8.38 2.98
CA TYR A 196 -10.62 7.69 2.06
C TYR A 196 -10.36 6.17 2.04
N ILE A 197 -9.11 5.77 1.81
CA ILE A 197 -8.72 4.36 1.70
C ILE A 197 -8.96 3.63 3.02
N GLN A 198 -8.71 4.27 4.19
CA GLN A 198 -9.01 3.66 5.50
C GLN A 198 -10.50 3.35 5.66
N LYS A 199 -11.39 4.21 5.18
CA LYS A 199 -12.86 3.92 5.19
C LYS A 199 -13.23 2.72 4.32
N ARG A 200 -12.50 2.47 3.23
CA ARG A 200 -12.71 1.33 2.34
C ARG A 200 -12.08 0.04 2.87
N ASN A 201 -11.09 0.17 3.75
CA ASN A 201 -10.31 -0.93 4.32
C ASN A 201 -10.30 -0.85 5.86
N PRO A 202 -11.45 -0.95 6.53
CA PRO A 202 -11.53 -0.71 7.98
C PRO A 202 -10.71 -1.69 8.80
N SER A 203 -10.50 -2.92 8.30
CA SER A 203 -9.76 -3.98 8.98
C SER A 203 -8.27 -4.01 8.61
N VAL A 204 -7.79 -3.12 7.73
CA VAL A 204 -6.38 -3.09 7.33
C VAL A 204 -5.65 -2.04 8.17
N PRO A 205 -4.62 -2.44 8.94
CA PRO A 205 -3.80 -1.51 9.72
C PRO A 205 -2.83 -0.74 8.82
N GLY A 206 -2.35 0.42 9.30
CA GLY A 206 -1.23 1.13 8.72
C GLY A 206 -1.43 1.59 7.27
N ILE A 207 -2.60 2.10 6.89
CA ILE A 207 -2.88 2.57 5.52
C ILE A 207 -1.87 3.63 5.07
N ALA A 208 -1.39 4.49 5.99
CA ALA A 208 -0.39 5.50 5.67
C ALA A 208 0.90 4.87 5.09
N ASP A 209 1.33 3.76 5.66
CA ASP A 209 2.55 3.04 5.26
C ASP A 209 2.36 2.18 4.00
N LYS A 210 1.11 2.08 3.52
CA LYS A 210 0.71 1.25 2.37
C LYS A 210 0.42 2.03 1.09
N LEU A 211 0.58 3.34 1.11
CA LEU A 211 0.41 4.16 -0.10
C LEU A 211 1.57 3.97 -1.09
N TYR A 212 2.75 3.61 -0.59
CA TYR A 212 3.98 3.46 -1.37
C TYR A 212 4.71 2.16 -1.04
N PRO A 213 5.61 1.69 -1.92
CA PRO A 213 6.54 0.64 -1.55
C PRO A 213 7.33 1.03 -0.29
N PRO A 214 7.60 0.08 0.61
CA PRO A 214 8.33 0.35 1.83
C PRO A 214 9.76 0.80 1.52
N TYR A 215 10.29 1.72 2.33
CA TYR A 215 11.73 1.93 2.42
C TYR A 215 12.41 0.65 2.91
N GLU A 216 13.74 0.57 2.77
CA GLU A 216 14.51 -0.60 3.23
C GLU A 216 14.20 -0.91 4.70
N ARG A 217 13.74 -2.14 4.95
CA ARG A 217 13.50 -2.66 6.31
C ARG A 217 14.81 -3.20 6.88
N ASN A 218 15.08 -2.90 8.12
CA ASN A 218 16.28 -3.36 8.80
C ASN A 218 15.93 -4.36 9.91
N LEU A 219 16.05 -5.64 9.64
CA LEU A 219 15.86 -6.74 10.60
C LEU A 219 17.19 -7.30 11.14
N GLU A 220 18.30 -6.58 10.98
CA GLU A 220 19.63 -7.10 11.40
C GLU A 220 19.74 -7.32 12.92
N ARG A 221 19.01 -6.55 13.74
CA ARG A 221 18.94 -6.80 15.20
C ARG A 221 18.21 -8.09 15.52
N VAL A 222 17.10 -8.36 14.86
CA VAL A 222 16.34 -9.60 15.03
C VAL A 222 17.16 -10.80 14.53
N LYS A 223 17.87 -10.67 13.41
CA LYS A 223 18.79 -11.70 12.93
C LYS A 223 19.91 -11.96 13.94
N LYS A 224 20.48 -10.90 14.53
CA LYS A 224 21.53 -11.02 15.55
C LYS A 224 21.03 -11.73 16.80
N TYR A 225 19.80 -11.41 17.24
CA TYR A 225 19.15 -12.10 18.35
C TYR A 225 19.02 -13.60 18.06
N TRP A 226 18.49 -13.98 16.90
CA TRP A 226 18.32 -15.38 16.54
C TRP A 226 19.66 -16.10 16.27
N ARG A 227 20.68 -15.44 15.70
CA ARG A 227 22.04 -16.02 15.58
C ARG A 227 22.62 -16.37 16.96
N LEU A 228 22.43 -15.52 17.94
CA LEU A 228 22.87 -15.81 19.31
C LEU A 228 22.16 -17.04 19.87
N ILE A 229 20.86 -17.16 19.67
CA ILE A 229 20.09 -18.33 20.10
C ILE A 229 20.60 -19.59 19.38
N LEU A 230 20.76 -19.54 18.05
CA LEU A 230 21.30 -20.66 17.26
C LEU A 230 22.70 -21.11 17.68
N SER A 231 23.53 -20.21 18.18
CA SER A 231 24.87 -20.55 18.69
C SER A 231 24.84 -21.29 20.04
N LEU A 232 23.73 -21.21 20.75
CA LEU A 232 23.56 -21.81 22.09
C LEU A 232 22.79 -23.10 22.07
N GLU A 233 21.71 -23.18 21.29
CA GLU A 233 20.82 -24.34 21.20
C GLU A 233 20.29 -24.52 19.76
N PRO A 234 20.08 -25.78 19.30
CA PRO A 234 19.47 -26.03 17.99
C PRO A 234 18.04 -25.46 17.93
N VAL A 235 17.71 -24.78 16.84
CA VAL A 235 16.37 -24.26 16.56
C VAL A 235 15.84 -24.90 15.29
N HIS A 236 14.63 -25.44 15.35
CA HIS A 236 13.95 -25.99 14.19
C HIS A 236 13.16 -24.91 13.45
N GLU A 237 13.25 -24.96 12.15
CA GLU A 237 12.47 -24.12 11.24
C GLU A 237 11.01 -24.61 11.24
N ILE A 238 10.05 -23.69 11.32
CA ILE A 238 8.64 -24.06 11.55
C ILE A 238 7.92 -24.64 10.32
N TYR A 239 8.38 -24.36 9.12
CA TYR A 239 7.72 -24.76 7.88
C TYR A 239 8.24 -26.11 7.35
N GLY A 240 9.55 -26.32 7.33
CA GLY A 240 10.19 -27.50 6.80
C GLY A 240 10.78 -28.44 7.84
N ASP A 241 10.72 -28.12 9.13
CA ASP A 241 11.29 -28.90 10.26
C ASP A 241 12.82 -29.08 10.24
N ASN A 242 13.56 -28.34 9.39
CA ASN A 242 15.01 -28.43 9.33
C ASN A 242 15.64 -27.65 10.49
N ILE A 243 16.80 -28.11 10.96
CA ILE A 243 17.61 -27.35 11.91
C ILE A 243 18.21 -26.14 11.18
N LEU A 244 18.00 -24.96 11.73
CA LEU A 244 18.51 -23.69 11.18
C LEU A 244 20.02 -23.58 11.35
N THR A 245 20.66 -22.94 10.39
CA THR A 245 22.08 -22.56 10.44
C THR A 245 22.24 -21.06 10.25
N GLU A 246 23.31 -20.48 10.82
CA GLU A 246 23.57 -19.04 10.71
C GLU A 246 23.71 -18.54 9.27
N ASN A 247 24.27 -19.37 8.38
CA ASN A 247 24.58 -18.99 7.00
C ASN A 247 23.35 -18.80 6.11
N ASP A 248 22.26 -19.53 6.39
CA ASP A 248 21.01 -19.46 5.62
C ASP A 248 19.87 -18.79 6.39
N LEU A 249 20.18 -18.16 7.51
CA LEU A 249 19.19 -17.49 8.34
C LEU A 249 18.51 -16.32 7.61
N SER A 250 17.18 -16.38 7.57
CA SER A 250 16.28 -15.31 7.18
C SER A 250 15.27 -15.09 8.30
N ILE A 251 14.68 -13.91 8.37
CA ILE A 251 13.53 -13.61 9.26
C ILE A 251 12.30 -13.48 8.41
N ASP A 252 11.27 -14.22 8.75
CA ASP A 252 9.96 -14.19 8.12
C ASP A 252 8.94 -13.52 9.06
N HIS A 253 7.88 -12.97 8.46
CA HIS A 253 6.68 -12.54 9.17
C HIS A 253 5.64 -13.65 9.09
N PHE A 254 5.23 -14.22 10.21
CA PHE A 254 4.21 -15.26 10.22
C PHE A 254 2.91 -14.76 9.56
N VAL A 255 2.38 -13.62 10.01
CA VAL A 255 1.40 -12.86 9.22
C VAL A 255 2.16 -11.90 8.31
N PRO A 256 1.95 -11.95 6.98
CA PRO A 256 2.76 -11.20 6.02
C PRO A 256 2.90 -9.72 6.34
N TRP A 257 4.10 -9.19 6.16
CA TRP A 257 4.38 -7.77 6.38
C TRP A 257 3.48 -6.86 5.54
N SER A 258 3.17 -7.25 4.31
CA SER A 258 2.26 -6.53 3.43
C SER A 258 0.85 -6.33 4.03
N TYR A 259 0.46 -7.18 5.01
CA TYR A 259 -0.76 -6.96 5.78
C TYR A 259 -0.51 -6.09 7.02
N VAL A 260 0.47 -6.45 7.87
CA VAL A 260 0.66 -5.77 9.16
C VAL A 260 1.35 -4.41 9.05
N ALA A 261 2.25 -4.23 8.07
CA ALA A 261 3.05 -3.03 7.82
C ALA A 261 3.93 -2.59 9.04
N HIS A 262 4.30 -3.52 9.89
CA HIS A 262 5.19 -3.30 11.04
C HIS A 262 5.99 -4.56 11.35
N ASP A 263 7.10 -4.38 12.07
CA ASP A 263 8.07 -5.42 12.42
C ASP A 263 8.01 -5.69 13.94
N GLU A 264 6.99 -6.42 14.40
CA GLU A 264 6.81 -6.80 15.81
C GLU A 264 7.40 -8.19 16.10
N MET A 265 8.13 -8.32 17.22
CA MET A 265 8.84 -9.55 17.59
C MET A 265 7.94 -10.79 17.59
N TRP A 266 6.69 -10.67 18.07
CA TRP A 266 5.73 -11.76 18.11
C TRP A 266 5.32 -12.32 16.74
N ASN A 267 5.64 -11.61 15.66
CA ASN A 267 5.34 -11.97 14.28
C ASN A 267 6.61 -12.32 13.46
N LEU A 268 7.80 -12.25 14.09
CA LEU A 268 9.10 -12.38 13.42
C LEU A 268 9.77 -13.70 13.79
N ASN A 269 9.68 -14.71 12.93
CA ASN A 269 10.24 -16.02 13.16
C ASN A 269 11.44 -16.32 12.24
N PRO A 270 12.47 -17.06 12.75
CA PRO A 270 13.60 -17.47 11.94
C PRO A 270 13.22 -18.59 10.98
N THR A 271 13.69 -18.49 9.76
CA THR A 271 13.52 -19.49 8.68
C THR A 271 14.73 -19.46 7.74
N THR A 272 14.70 -20.21 6.64
CA THR A 272 15.71 -20.16 5.58
C THR A 272 15.30 -19.13 4.49
N LYS A 273 16.30 -18.65 3.73
CA LYS A 273 16.05 -17.71 2.62
C LYS A 273 15.13 -18.30 1.55
N SER A 274 15.32 -19.60 1.24
CA SER A 274 14.52 -20.29 0.22
C SER A 274 13.06 -20.44 0.63
N ILE A 275 12.80 -20.82 1.88
CA ILE A 275 11.45 -20.97 2.42
C ILE A 275 10.74 -19.60 2.53
N ASN A 276 11.43 -18.59 3.06
CA ASN A 276 10.91 -17.24 3.13
C ASN A 276 10.50 -16.71 1.73
N SER A 277 11.36 -16.90 0.74
CA SER A 277 11.03 -16.54 -0.65
C SER A 277 9.85 -17.32 -1.21
N SER A 278 9.73 -18.61 -0.89
CA SER A 278 8.60 -19.45 -1.33
C SER A 278 7.27 -19.03 -0.66
N LYS A 279 7.32 -18.72 0.63
CA LYS A 279 6.14 -18.23 1.36
C LYS A 279 5.71 -16.86 0.86
N SER A 280 6.66 -15.95 0.60
CA SER A 280 6.38 -14.60 0.14
C SER A 280 5.27 -13.93 0.97
N ASN A 281 4.28 -13.28 0.34
CA ASN A 281 3.16 -12.61 0.99
C ASN A 281 1.96 -13.51 1.29
N ASN A 282 2.16 -14.81 1.40
CA ASN A 282 1.09 -15.73 1.73
C ASN A 282 1.02 -16.01 3.23
N LEU A 283 -0.20 -16.33 3.70
CA LEU A 283 -0.43 -16.79 5.07
C LEU A 283 -0.02 -18.25 5.22
N PRO A 284 0.79 -18.62 6.22
CA PRO A 284 1.04 -20.04 6.52
C PRO A 284 -0.26 -20.71 6.99
N ASP A 285 -0.45 -21.96 6.64
CA ASP A 285 -1.63 -22.73 7.11
C ASP A 285 -1.64 -22.80 8.65
N TRP A 286 -2.66 -22.22 9.26
CA TRP A 286 -2.76 -22.09 10.72
C TRP A 286 -2.62 -23.40 11.45
N ASN A 287 -3.42 -24.39 11.03
CA ASN A 287 -3.48 -25.70 11.71
C ASN A 287 -2.16 -26.49 11.61
N THR A 288 -1.38 -26.22 10.58
CA THR A 288 -0.10 -26.90 10.35
C THR A 288 1.06 -26.22 11.09
N TYR A 289 1.06 -24.87 11.17
CA TYR A 289 2.27 -24.13 11.55
C TYR A 289 2.15 -23.35 12.84
N PHE A 290 0.96 -23.03 13.35
CA PHE A 290 0.83 -22.21 14.55
C PHE A 290 1.46 -22.87 15.79
N GLU A 291 1.20 -24.17 16.02
CA GLU A 291 1.81 -24.88 17.15
C GLU A 291 3.35 -24.91 17.05
N LYS A 292 3.89 -25.04 15.85
CA LYS A 292 5.33 -25.01 15.61
C LYS A 292 5.93 -23.64 15.91
N LEU A 293 5.22 -22.57 15.49
CA LEU A 293 5.59 -21.18 15.85
C LEU A 293 5.62 -21.01 17.37
N VAL A 294 4.56 -21.45 18.06
CA VAL A 294 4.49 -21.36 19.53
C VAL A 294 5.69 -22.06 20.19
N ARG A 295 6.06 -23.26 19.73
CA ARG A 295 7.21 -24.00 20.27
C ARG A 295 8.53 -23.28 20.03
N GLN A 296 8.74 -22.72 18.86
CA GLN A 296 9.95 -21.97 18.51
C GLN A 296 10.03 -20.68 19.32
N GLU A 297 8.95 -19.90 19.42
CA GLU A 297 8.91 -18.68 20.21
C GLU A 297 9.04 -18.95 21.71
N TYR A 298 8.46 -20.04 22.22
CA TYR A 298 8.64 -20.44 23.62
C TYR A 298 10.07 -20.89 23.93
N GLN A 299 10.75 -21.55 23.01
CA GLN A 299 12.18 -21.84 23.13
C GLN A 299 12.98 -20.54 23.25
N SER A 300 12.72 -19.57 22.38
CA SER A 300 13.31 -18.22 22.44
C SER A 300 13.04 -17.54 23.79
N TYR A 301 11.81 -17.60 24.28
CA TYR A 301 11.40 -17.09 25.59
C TYR A 301 12.15 -17.78 26.74
N GLN A 302 12.31 -19.09 26.72
CA GLN A 302 13.08 -19.82 27.74
C GLN A 302 14.54 -19.39 27.76
N MET A 303 15.14 -19.22 26.58
CA MET A 303 16.53 -18.77 26.44
C MET A 303 16.72 -17.33 26.88
N LEU A 304 15.73 -16.47 26.67
CA LEU A 304 15.71 -15.10 27.18
C LEU A 304 15.92 -15.05 28.71
N TRP A 305 15.32 -15.97 29.46
CA TRP A 305 15.42 -15.99 30.92
C TRP A 305 16.53 -16.90 31.46
N LYS A 306 17.08 -17.77 30.61
CA LYS A 306 18.20 -18.66 30.96
C LYS A 306 19.57 -18.03 30.77
N TYR A 307 19.75 -17.17 29.76
CA TYR A 307 21.03 -16.61 29.35
C TYR A 307 21.04 -15.08 29.38
N ASP A 308 21.86 -14.46 30.20
CA ASP A 308 22.01 -12.99 30.30
C ASP A 308 22.37 -12.34 28.95
N ALA A 309 23.16 -13.02 28.10
CA ALA A 309 23.53 -12.53 26.81
C ALA A 309 22.32 -12.42 25.85
N VAL A 310 21.40 -13.40 25.90
CA VAL A 310 20.17 -13.42 25.13
C VAL A 310 19.23 -12.31 25.63
N HIS A 311 19.12 -12.14 26.96
CA HIS A 311 18.34 -11.08 27.57
C HIS A 311 18.79 -9.69 27.11
N LYS A 312 20.09 -9.42 27.15
CA LYS A 312 20.65 -8.14 26.68
C LYS A 312 20.39 -7.87 25.18
N GLU A 313 20.46 -8.90 24.35
CA GLU A 313 20.18 -8.73 22.93
C GLU A 313 18.68 -8.58 22.64
N PHE A 314 17.85 -9.30 23.40
CA PHE A 314 16.38 -9.12 23.38
C PHE A 314 15.99 -7.67 23.73
N ASP A 315 16.54 -7.10 24.78
CA ASP A 315 16.24 -5.71 25.19
C ASP A 315 16.57 -4.68 24.10
N LYS A 316 17.57 -4.96 23.25
CA LYS A 316 17.86 -4.12 22.08
C LYS A 316 16.83 -4.29 20.97
N CYS A 317 16.38 -5.52 20.72
CA CYS A 317 15.31 -5.80 19.76
C CYS A 317 13.98 -5.21 20.25
N ALA A 318 13.67 -5.39 21.53
CA ALA A 318 12.42 -4.92 22.11
C ALA A 318 12.20 -3.40 21.96
N LYS A 319 13.28 -2.61 21.99
CA LYS A 319 13.20 -1.15 21.79
C LYS A 319 12.76 -0.75 20.38
N GLU A 320 12.96 -1.60 19.39
CA GLU A 320 12.64 -1.32 17.98
C GLU A 320 11.43 -2.13 17.48
N HIS A 321 11.17 -3.28 18.12
CA HIS A 321 10.24 -4.29 17.62
C HIS A 321 9.18 -4.73 18.64
N ILE A 322 9.01 -4.02 19.74
CA ILE A 322 7.88 -4.19 20.67
C ILE A 322 7.35 -2.79 20.99
N ASN A 323 6.26 -2.42 20.34
CA ASN A 323 5.68 -1.08 20.46
C ASN A 323 4.54 -0.99 21.49
N ASN A 324 4.18 -2.12 22.12
CA ASN A 324 3.11 -2.18 23.09
C ASN A 324 3.60 -2.87 24.39
N ASP A 325 3.60 -2.14 25.49
CA ASP A 325 3.99 -2.65 26.81
C ASP A 325 3.09 -3.77 27.31
N ASP A 326 1.79 -3.78 26.94
CA ASP A 326 0.87 -4.86 27.28
C ASP A 326 1.31 -6.17 26.61
N ILE A 327 1.67 -6.15 25.31
CA ILE A 327 2.20 -7.31 24.62
C ILE A 327 3.50 -7.79 25.27
N ARG A 328 4.40 -6.86 25.62
CA ARG A 328 5.64 -7.20 26.32
C ARG A 328 5.36 -7.91 27.66
N TYR A 329 4.41 -7.41 28.43
CA TYR A 329 4.01 -8.03 29.68
C TYR A 329 3.37 -9.40 29.47
N ARG A 330 2.51 -9.55 28.48
CA ARG A 330 1.75 -10.79 28.25
C ARG A 330 2.62 -11.97 27.84
N ILE A 331 3.56 -11.80 26.91
CA ILE A 331 4.33 -12.90 26.32
C ILE A 331 5.82 -12.91 26.70
N TYR A 332 6.36 -11.85 27.33
CA TYR A 332 7.78 -11.79 27.69
C TYR A 332 8.04 -11.59 29.18
N ARG A 333 7.03 -11.58 30.05
CA ARG A 333 7.24 -11.57 31.50
C ARG A 333 7.85 -12.90 31.99
N LYS A 334 8.67 -12.85 33.04
CA LYS A 334 9.28 -14.06 33.60
C LYS A 334 8.25 -14.99 34.25
N GLY A 335 8.42 -16.28 34.08
CA GLY A 335 7.64 -17.32 34.77
C GLY A 335 6.38 -17.80 34.03
N LEU A 336 6.28 -17.54 32.71
CA LEU A 336 5.19 -18.12 31.90
C LEU A 336 5.42 -19.60 31.65
N GLU A 337 4.40 -20.39 31.91
CA GLU A 337 4.35 -21.80 31.49
C GLU A 337 3.94 -21.91 30.00
N PHE A 338 4.30 -23.03 29.36
CA PHE A 338 4.06 -23.21 27.93
C PHE A 338 2.61 -22.97 27.50
N THR A 339 1.65 -23.52 28.23
CA THR A 339 0.23 -23.37 27.94
C THR A 339 -0.27 -21.93 28.04
N GLU A 340 0.22 -21.19 29.04
CA GLU A 340 -0.10 -19.78 29.22
C GLU A 340 0.53 -18.92 28.10
N PHE A 341 1.81 -19.14 27.79
CA PHE A 341 2.49 -18.49 26.69
C PHE A 341 1.79 -18.73 25.36
N ALA A 342 1.41 -19.98 25.07
CA ALA A 342 0.70 -20.37 23.85
C ALA A 342 -0.65 -19.65 23.72
N GLY A 343 -1.44 -19.61 24.80
CA GLY A 343 -2.74 -18.93 24.81
C GLY A 343 -2.60 -17.42 24.61
N GLU A 344 -1.62 -16.79 25.24
CA GLU A 344 -1.35 -15.35 25.06
C GLU A 344 -0.89 -15.04 23.62
N LEU A 345 0.02 -15.83 23.06
CA LEU A 345 0.49 -15.66 21.69
C LEU A 345 -0.66 -15.86 20.67
N GLU A 346 -1.52 -16.85 20.91
CA GLU A 346 -2.70 -17.07 20.06
C GLU A 346 -3.64 -15.88 20.08
N THR A 347 -3.94 -15.31 21.24
CA THR A 347 -4.84 -14.15 21.35
C THR A 347 -4.29 -12.90 20.68
N ILE A 348 -2.98 -12.80 20.48
CA ILE A 348 -2.32 -11.71 19.75
C ILE A 348 -2.36 -11.97 18.24
N ILE A 349 -1.97 -13.16 17.79
CA ILE A 349 -1.77 -13.43 16.35
C ILE A 349 -3.07 -13.78 15.63
N LEU A 350 -3.96 -14.57 16.25
CA LEU A 350 -5.15 -15.10 15.57
C LEU A 350 -6.08 -14.03 14.99
N PRO A 351 -6.41 -12.93 15.69
CA PRO A 351 -7.24 -11.87 15.12
C PRO A 351 -6.59 -11.19 13.89
N VAL A 352 -5.27 -10.98 13.95
CA VAL A 352 -4.48 -10.39 12.86
C VAL A 352 -4.45 -11.34 11.66
N TYR A 353 -4.21 -12.63 11.90
CA TYR A 353 -4.22 -13.67 10.87
C TYR A 353 -5.59 -13.79 10.17
N GLN A 354 -6.68 -13.84 10.95
CA GLN A 354 -8.03 -13.93 10.41
C GLN A 354 -8.39 -12.71 9.58
N SER A 355 -8.01 -11.54 10.04
CA SER A 355 -8.25 -10.30 9.32
C SER A 355 -7.47 -10.25 8.00
N ALA A 356 -6.20 -10.68 7.99
CA ALA A 356 -5.42 -10.81 6.76
C ALA A 356 -6.07 -11.79 5.76
N LYS A 357 -6.56 -12.93 6.25
CA LYS A 357 -7.29 -13.90 5.43
C LYS A 357 -8.54 -13.30 4.79
N ASN A 358 -9.31 -12.51 5.55
CA ASN A 358 -10.51 -11.81 5.06
C ASN A 358 -10.17 -10.72 4.03
N CYS A 359 -8.96 -10.17 4.08
CA CYS A 359 -8.44 -9.22 3.08
C CYS A 359 -7.87 -9.89 1.81
N GLY A 360 -8.00 -11.22 1.66
CA GLY A 360 -7.64 -11.93 0.43
C GLY A 360 -6.22 -12.51 0.41
N PHE A 361 -5.50 -12.49 1.54
CA PHE A 361 -4.23 -13.20 1.64
C PHE A 361 -4.43 -14.70 1.61
N THR A 362 -3.74 -15.40 0.70
CA THR A 362 -3.96 -16.82 0.43
C THR A 362 -3.18 -17.72 1.39
N ASN A 363 -3.74 -18.89 1.72
CA ASN A 363 -3.05 -19.89 2.52
C ASN A 363 -1.89 -20.51 1.74
N TRP A 364 -0.79 -20.76 2.45
CA TRP A 364 0.41 -21.39 1.92
C TRP A 364 0.82 -22.59 2.80
N LYS A 365 1.27 -23.65 2.15
CA LYS A 365 1.94 -24.80 2.76
C LYS A 365 3.26 -25.06 2.06
N TYR A 366 4.30 -25.29 2.84
CA TYR A 366 5.59 -25.69 2.30
C TYR A 366 5.48 -27.06 1.61
N GLN A 367 5.87 -27.11 0.36
CA GLN A 367 5.99 -28.37 -0.37
C GLN A 367 7.47 -28.70 -0.44
N ASN A 368 7.89 -29.76 0.26
CA ASN A 368 9.24 -30.31 0.09
C ASN A 368 9.32 -30.83 -1.35
N VAL A 369 9.90 -30.03 -2.25
CA VAL A 369 10.30 -30.53 -3.56
C VAL A 369 11.46 -31.49 -3.31
N ARG A 370 11.17 -32.79 -3.28
CA ARG A 370 12.16 -33.86 -3.23
C ARG A 370 12.89 -33.95 -4.56
#